data_5df56c4a5f51413b89050110d7d534fb
#
_entry.id   5df56c4a5f51413b89050110d7d534fb
#
_cell.length_a   1.000
_cell.length_b   1.000
_cell.length_c   1.000
_cell.angle_alpha   90.00
_cell.angle_beta   90.00
_cell.angle_gamma   90.00
#
_symmetry.space_group_name_H-M   'P 1'
#
loop_
_entity.id
_entity.type
_entity.pdbx_description
1 polymer ?
#
loop_
_entity_poly.entity_id
_entity_poly.type
_entity_poly.pdbx_seq_one_letter_code
_entity_poly.pdbx_strand_id
1 'polypeptide(L)' 'YGDVIAEMSVKELKAHINALPDGYRLVFNMYVIEGFSHKEIADSLNISEATSRTQLLKARLALQQKLKKNKIAYSHAG' A
#
# COMPACT_ATOMS: atom_id res chain seq x y z
N TYR A 1 -6.39 -8.29 3.85
CA TYR A 1 -5.85 -6.98 3.44
C TYR A 1 -6.15 -5.89 4.46
N GLY A 2 -7.40 -5.79 4.86
CA GLY A 2 -7.78 -4.88 5.94
C GLY A 2 -7.06 -5.17 7.25
N ASP A 3 -6.75 -6.43 7.52
CA ASP A 3 -6.07 -6.84 8.74
C ASP A 3 -4.67 -6.26 8.84
N VAL A 4 -3.96 -6.16 7.71
CA VAL A 4 -2.62 -5.56 7.69
C VAL A 4 -2.68 -4.09 8.12
N ILE A 5 -3.65 -3.36 7.57
CA ILE A 5 -3.84 -1.94 7.89
C ILE A 5 -4.29 -1.76 9.33
N ALA A 6 -5.18 -2.63 9.82
CA ALA A 6 -5.71 -2.54 11.18
C ALA A 6 -4.64 -2.73 12.27
N GLU A 7 -3.58 -3.48 11.97
CA GLU A 7 -2.51 -3.73 12.93
C GLU A 7 -1.46 -2.62 13.00
N MET A 8 -1.51 -1.65 12.08
CA MET A 8 -0.59 -0.52 12.05
C MET A 8 -1.22 0.72 12.66
N SER A 9 -0.43 1.51 13.36
CA SER A 9 -0.86 2.86 13.73
C SER A 9 -0.93 3.72 12.46
N VAL A 10 -1.72 4.79 12.50
CA VAL A 10 -1.85 5.71 11.36
C VAL A 10 -0.48 6.30 10.99
N LYS A 11 0.31 6.65 12.00
CA LYS A 11 1.64 7.23 11.77
C LYS A 11 2.57 6.24 11.07
N GLU A 12 2.59 4.98 11.54
CA GLU A 12 3.42 3.93 10.92
C GLU A 12 2.98 3.66 9.49
N LEU A 13 1.66 3.57 9.27
CA LEU A 13 1.13 3.32 7.93
C LEU A 13 1.52 4.43 6.97
N LYS A 14 1.39 5.69 7.37
CA LYS A 14 1.79 6.82 6.53
C LYS A 14 3.28 6.78 6.19
N ALA A 15 4.14 6.44 7.15
CA ALA A 15 5.57 6.33 6.91
C ALA A 15 5.88 5.24 5.88
N HIS A 16 5.24 4.08 6.00
CA HIS A 16 5.45 2.97 5.06
C HIS A 16 4.91 3.30 3.67
N ILE A 17 3.76 3.97 3.58
CA ILE A 17 3.20 4.40 2.29
C ILE A 17 4.17 5.39 1.62
N ASN A 18 4.68 6.35 2.36
CA ASN A 18 5.60 7.36 1.83
C ASN A 18 6.92 6.74 1.35
N ALA A 19 7.30 5.60 1.89
CA ALA A 19 8.51 4.88 1.49
C ALA A 19 8.31 3.99 0.25
N LEU A 20 7.08 3.82 -0.22
CA LEU A 20 6.80 3.02 -1.42
C LEU A 20 7.37 3.72 -2.67
N PRO A 21 7.76 2.95 -3.70
CA PRO A 21 8.06 3.52 -5.01
C PRO A 21 6.89 4.37 -5.52
N ASP A 22 7.20 5.39 -6.31
CA ASP A 22 6.20 6.40 -6.73
C ASP A 22 4.93 5.79 -7.32
N GLY A 23 5.07 4.84 -8.25
CA GLY A 23 3.92 4.21 -8.90
C GLY A 23 3.04 3.45 -7.92
N TYR A 24 3.65 2.71 -7.01
CA TYR A 24 2.91 1.96 -5.98
C TYR A 24 2.20 2.92 -5.02
N ARG A 25 2.90 3.96 -4.59
CA ARG A 25 2.36 4.95 -3.66
C ARG A 25 1.18 5.69 -4.26
N LEU A 26 1.30 6.16 -5.51
CA LEU A 26 0.23 6.90 -6.19
C LEU A 26 -1.03 6.06 -6.32
N VAL A 27 -0.90 4.84 -6.82
CA VAL A 27 -2.06 3.96 -7.00
C VAL A 27 -2.67 3.58 -5.65
N PHE A 28 -1.83 3.27 -4.66
CA PHE A 28 -2.33 2.93 -3.33
C PHE A 28 -3.13 4.08 -2.73
N ASN A 29 -2.60 5.30 -2.77
CA ASN A 29 -3.30 6.47 -2.24
C ASN A 29 -4.61 6.74 -2.97
N MET A 30 -4.60 6.67 -4.29
CA MET A 30 -5.82 6.94 -5.07
C MET A 30 -6.89 5.89 -4.82
N TYR A 31 -6.52 4.63 -4.77
CA TYR A 31 -7.49 3.54 -4.60
C TYR A 31 -7.96 3.39 -3.15
N VAL A 32 -7.03 3.28 -2.22
CA VAL A 32 -7.34 2.95 -0.82
C VAL A 32 -7.76 4.17 -0.02
N ILE A 33 -7.07 5.28 -0.19
CA ILE A 33 -7.32 6.47 0.62
C ILE A 33 -8.41 7.35 -0.01
N GLU A 34 -8.34 7.59 -1.31
CA GLU A 34 -9.24 8.50 -2.00
C GLU A 34 -10.46 7.83 -2.63
N GLY A 35 -10.43 6.51 -2.77
CA GLY A 35 -11.58 5.73 -3.25
C GLY A 35 -11.81 5.73 -4.75
N PHE A 36 -10.80 6.05 -5.55
CA PHE A 36 -10.92 6.00 -7.01
C PHE A 36 -10.93 4.55 -7.52
N SER A 37 -11.66 4.32 -8.62
CA SER A 37 -11.65 3.05 -9.30
C SER A 37 -10.35 2.87 -10.11
N HIS A 38 -10.04 1.62 -10.47
CA HIS A 38 -8.88 1.38 -11.34
C HIS A 38 -9.00 2.08 -12.69
N LYS A 39 -10.23 2.21 -13.22
CA LYS A 39 -10.45 2.94 -14.46
C LYS A 39 -10.10 4.42 -14.29
N GLU A 40 -10.55 5.03 -13.21
CA GLU A 40 -10.26 6.43 -12.92
C GLU A 40 -8.75 6.65 -12.71
N ILE A 41 -8.10 5.74 -12.00
CA ILE A 41 -6.67 5.79 -11.77
C ILE A 41 -5.91 5.66 -13.11
N ALA A 42 -6.31 4.71 -13.93
CA ALA A 42 -5.71 4.48 -15.24
C ALA A 42 -5.78 5.73 -16.10
N ASP A 43 -6.94 6.36 -16.15
CA ASP A 43 -7.14 7.58 -16.91
C ASP A 43 -6.30 8.74 -16.35
N SER A 44 -6.26 8.87 -15.04
CA SER A 44 -5.55 9.95 -14.37
C SER A 44 -4.03 9.84 -14.51
N LEU A 45 -3.50 8.62 -14.41
CA LEU A 45 -2.05 8.38 -14.44
C LEU A 45 -1.53 7.96 -15.83
N ASN A 46 -2.42 7.87 -16.81
CA ASN A 46 -2.09 7.43 -18.17
C ASN A 46 -1.43 6.04 -18.18
N ILE A 47 -2.05 5.11 -17.47
CA ILE A 47 -1.65 3.70 -17.43
C ILE A 47 -2.87 2.83 -17.74
N SER A 48 -2.66 1.53 -17.97
CA SER A 48 -3.77 0.61 -18.15
C SER A 48 -4.43 0.27 -16.81
N GLU A 49 -5.68 -0.19 -16.85
CA GLU A 49 -6.34 -0.70 -15.63
C GLU A 49 -5.61 -1.90 -15.07
N ALA A 50 -5.07 -2.77 -15.93
CA ALA A 50 -4.27 -3.91 -15.49
C ALA A 50 -3.02 -3.46 -14.74
N THR A 51 -2.35 -2.42 -15.22
CA THR A 51 -1.19 -1.84 -14.54
C THR A 51 -1.60 -1.26 -13.18
N SER A 52 -2.74 -0.58 -13.12
CA SER A 52 -3.25 -0.05 -11.85
C SER A 52 -3.45 -1.17 -10.84
N ARG A 53 -4.10 -2.27 -11.23
CA ARG A 53 -4.31 -3.42 -10.35
C ARG A 53 -2.98 -4.04 -9.90
N THR A 54 -2.02 -4.18 -10.81
CA THR A 54 -0.70 -4.73 -10.49
C THR A 54 0.05 -3.83 -9.52
N GLN A 55 0.03 -2.52 -9.73
CA GLN A 55 0.67 -1.56 -8.83
C GLN A 55 0.08 -1.62 -7.43
N LEU A 56 -1.24 -1.73 -7.34
CA LEU A 56 -1.91 -1.88 -6.04
C LEU A 56 -1.48 -3.17 -5.34
N LEU A 57 -1.44 -4.28 -6.06
CA LEU A 57 -1.00 -5.56 -5.49
C LEU A 57 0.42 -5.46 -4.95
N LYS A 58 1.33 -4.88 -5.72
CA LYS A 58 2.73 -4.73 -5.29
C LYS A 58 2.87 -3.80 -4.09
N ALA A 59 2.08 -2.73 -4.04
CA ALA A 59 2.04 -1.83 -2.88
C ALA A 59 1.60 -2.59 -1.63
N ARG A 60 0.53 -3.38 -1.74
CA ARG A 60 0.00 -4.17 -0.64
C ARG A 60 1.02 -5.19 -0.13
N LEU A 61 1.69 -5.89 -1.05
CA LEU A 61 2.72 -6.87 -0.69
C LEU A 61 3.89 -6.22 0.04
N ALA A 62 4.31 -5.05 -0.41
CA ALA A 62 5.39 -4.31 0.24
C ALA A 62 5.02 -3.90 1.66
N LEU A 63 3.78 -3.42 1.85
CA LEU A 63 3.28 -3.07 3.19
C LEU A 63 3.17 -4.29 4.10
N GLN A 64 2.71 -5.41 3.57
CA GLN A 64 2.61 -6.67 4.32
C GLN A 64 3.98 -7.15 4.78
N GLN A 65 4.99 -7.03 3.95
CA GLN A 65 6.36 -7.42 4.33
C GLN A 65 6.90 -6.54 5.46
N LYS A 66 6.61 -5.25 5.43
CA LYS A 66 7.00 -4.34 6.51
C LYS A 66 6.34 -4.72 7.82
N LEU A 67 5.06 -5.04 7.78
CA LEU A 67 4.32 -5.48 8.95
C LEU A 67 4.89 -6.79 9.51
N LYS A 68 5.21 -7.75 8.67
CA LYS A 68 5.82 -9.01 9.09
C LYS A 68 7.16 -8.79 9.77
N LYS A 69 8.00 -7.91 9.23
CA LYS A 69 9.28 -7.56 9.86
C LYS A 69 9.08 -6.96 11.24
N ASN A 70 8.13 -6.05 11.37
CA ASN A 70 7.82 -5.41 12.65
C ASN A 70 7.35 -6.44 13.67
N LYS A 71 6.47 -7.37 13.26
CA LYS A 71 5.98 -8.44 14.13
C LYS A 71 7.10 -9.36 14.60
N ILE A 72 7.99 -9.73 13.70
CA ILE A 72 9.16 -10.57 14.04
C ILE A 72 10.05 -9.83 15.03
N ALA A 73 10.30 -8.55 14.82
CA ALA A 73 11.11 -7.74 15.71
C ALA A 73 10.48 -7.67 17.11
N TYR A 74 9.17 -7.47 17.20
CA TYR A 74 8.46 -7.45 18.47
C TYR A 74 8.53 -8.81 19.16
N SER A 75 8.39 -9.90 18.41
CA SER A 75 8.47 -11.25 18.98
C SER A 75 9.84 -11.52 19.58
N HIS A 76 10.91 -11.04 18.94
CA HIS A 76 12.27 -11.19 19.45
C HIS A 76 12.56 -10.25 20.64
N ALA A 77 11.92 -9.10 20.66
CA ALA A 77 12.12 -8.13 21.72
C ALA A 77 11.36 -8.49 23.01
N GLY A 78 10.29 -9.26 22.82
CA GLY A 78 9.47 -9.70 23.96
C GLY A 78 9.97 -10.94 24.59
#